data_f5463b3f7a78f97ca626e65298254b86
#
_entry.id   f5463b3f7a78f97ca626e65298254b86
#
_cell.length_a   1.000
_cell.length_b   1.000
_cell.length_c   1.000
_cell.angle_alpha   90.00
_cell.angle_beta   90.00
_cell.angle_gamma   90.00
#
_symmetry.space_group_name_H-M   'P 1'
#
loop_
_entity.id
_entity.type
_entity.pdbx_description
1 polymer ?
#
loop_
_entity_poly.entity_id
_entity_poly.type
_entity_poly.pdbx_seq_one_letter_code
_entity_poly.pdbx_strand_id
1 'polypeptide(L)' 'MSISKGGIYSLISYEPLWNTMQKLGASTYTLQVKGGISSSTIRRLKAGESVSTNTIDALCQILHCSVQDIIEFLPK' A
#
# COMPACT_ATOMS: atom_id res chain seq x y z
N MET A 1 24.35 4.27 0.09
CA MET A 1 23.18 3.48 -0.23
C MET A 1 23.51 2.43 -1.28
N SER A 2 22.99 1.27 -1.08
CA SER A 2 23.24 0.18 -2.01
C SER A 2 22.27 0.22 -3.18
N ILE A 3 22.80 0.14 -4.38
CA ILE A 3 22.02 0.06 -5.60
C ILE A 3 22.04 -1.39 -6.05
N SER A 4 20.89 -1.97 -6.26
CA SER A 4 20.77 -3.37 -6.62
C SER A 4 20.16 -3.50 -8.00
N LYS A 5 20.81 -4.29 -8.88
CA LYS A 5 20.25 -4.64 -10.18
C LYS A 5 19.79 -3.44 -10.98
N GLY A 6 20.56 -2.40 -10.93
CA GLY A 6 20.22 -1.19 -11.64
C GLY A 6 19.13 -0.39 -10.94
N GLY A 7 18.83 -0.72 -9.70
CA GLY A 7 17.81 -0.01 -8.96
C GLY A 7 18.15 0.13 -7.49
N ILE A 8 17.34 0.86 -6.82
CA ILE A 8 17.46 1.10 -5.38
C ILE A 8 16.42 0.21 -4.71
N TYR A 9 16.82 -0.48 -3.65
CA TYR A 9 15.87 -1.23 -2.85
C TYR A 9 14.82 -0.28 -2.30
N SER A 10 13.57 -0.69 -2.42
CA SER A 10 12.49 0.07 -1.80
C SER A 10 12.56 -0.09 -0.29
N LEU A 11 12.51 1.02 0.40
CA LEU A 11 12.43 1.03 1.86
C LEU A 11 11.03 1.42 2.30
N ILE A 12 10.10 1.50 1.37
CA ILE A 12 8.69 1.76 1.67
C ILE A 12 8.04 0.44 2.06
N SER A 13 7.29 0.47 3.14
CA SER A 13 6.56 -0.69 3.64
C SER A 13 5.07 -0.40 3.61
N TYR A 14 4.27 -1.39 3.26
CA TYR A 14 2.81 -1.29 3.33
C TYR A 14 2.27 -1.93 4.62
N GLU A 15 3.14 -2.20 5.59
CA GLU A 15 2.71 -2.75 6.86
C GLU A 15 1.59 -1.93 7.51
N PRO A 16 1.70 -0.58 7.52
CA PRO A 16 0.60 0.21 8.08
C PRO A 16 -0.73 -0.04 7.41
N LEU A 17 -0.74 -0.25 6.09
CA LEU A 17 -1.97 -0.54 5.36
C LEU A 17 -2.65 -1.78 5.91
N TRP A 18 -1.90 -2.86 6.07
CA TRP A 18 -2.48 -4.12 6.56
C TRP A 18 -2.99 -3.98 7.98
N ASN A 19 -2.27 -3.25 8.82
CA ASN A 19 -2.68 -2.99 10.19
C ASN A 19 -3.96 -2.16 10.23
N THR A 20 -4.04 -1.13 9.39
CA THR A 20 -5.22 -0.27 9.30
C THR A 20 -6.43 -1.06 8.85
N MET A 21 -6.25 -1.90 7.82
CA MET A 21 -7.34 -2.73 7.32
C MET A 21 -7.83 -3.70 8.38
N GLN A 22 -6.91 -4.27 9.14
CA GLN A 22 -7.27 -5.20 10.20
C GLN A 22 -8.10 -4.49 11.28
N LYS A 23 -7.69 -3.29 11.67
CA LYS A 23 -8.42 -2.51 12.66
C LYS A 23 -9.83 -2.17 12.20
N LEU A 24 -9.99 -1.91 10.91
CA LEU A 24 -11.27 -1.50 10.34
C LEU A 24 -12.12 -2.69 9.90
N GLY A 25 -11.58 -3.89 9.98
CA GLY A 25 -12.29 -5.06 9.49
C GLY A 25 -12.42 -5.09 7.98
N ALA A 26 -11.53 -4.39 7.29
CA ALA A 26 -11.56 -4.34 5.83
C ALA A 26 -10.69 -5.45 5.25
N SER A 27 -11.08 -5.93 4.07
CA SER A 27 -10.34 -6.95 3.35
C SER A 27 -9.94 -6.43 1.97
N THR A 28 -9.11 -7.19 1.26
CA THR A 28 -8.77 -6.82 -0.11
C THR A 28 -10.01 -6.80 -0.99
N TYR A 29 -10.99 -7.64 -0.66
CA TYR A 29 -12.28 -7.62 -1.35
C TYR A 29 -12.96 -6.25 -1.20
N THR A 30 -12.87 -5.66 0.01
CA THR A 30 -13.39 -4.32 0.26
C THR A 30 -12.73 -3.31 -0.68
N LEU A 31 -11.42 -3.40 -0.85
CA LEU A 31 -10.70 -2.48 -1.72
C LEU A 31 -11.14 -2.62 -3.17
N GLN A 32 -11.36 -3.84 -3.61
CA GLN A 32 -11.77 -4.10 -4.99
C GLN A 32 -13.20 -3.65 -5.26
N VAL A 33 -14.12 -4.03 -4.39
CA VAL A 33 -15.54 -3.80 -4.61
C VAL A 33 -15.94 -2.37 -4.33
N LYS A 34 -15.53 -1.84 -3.19
CA LYS A 34 -15.91 -0.48 -2.82
C LYS A 34 -15.01 0.57 -3.45
N GLY A 35 -13.73 0.24 -3.58
CA GLY A 35 -12.74 1.22 -4.04
C GLY A 35 -12.38 1.12 -5.50
N GLY A 36 -12.76 0.04 -6.16
CA GLY A 36 -12.37 -0.15 -7.55
C GLY A 36 -10.89 -0.41 -7.76
N ILE A 37 -10.19 -0.83 -6.70
CA ILE A 37 -8.76 -1.16 -6.81
C ILE A 37 -8.63 -2.46 -7.60
N SER A 38 -7.80 -2.47 -8.64
CA SER A 38 -7.65 -3.64 -9.49
C SER A 38 -6.93 -4.77 -8.75
N SER A 39 -7.17 -6.00 -9.20
CA SER A 39 -6.50 -7.16 -8.62
C SER A 39 -4.98 -7.10 -8.83
N SER A 40 -4.53 -6.52 -9.94
CA SER A 40 -3.09 -6.38 -10.18
C SER A 40 -2.47 -5.40 -9.18
N THR A 41 -3.18 -4.34 -8.84
CA THR A 41 -2.70 -3.39 -7.83
C THR A 41 -2.65 -4.05 -6.45
N ILE A 42 -3.68 -4.82 -6.11
CA ILE A 42 -3.69 -5.58 -4.85
C ILE A 42 -2.47 -6.49 -4.78
N ARG A 43 -2.16 -7.17 -5.88
CA ARG A 43 -1.00 -8.07 -5.93
C ARG A 43 0.30 -7.31 -5.68
N ARG A 44 0.44 -6.11 -6.26
CA ARG A 44 1.62 -5.28 -6.05
C ARG A 44 1.76 -4.86 -4.59
N LEU A 45 0.64 -4.49 -3.97
CA LEU A 45 0.65 -4.12 -2.56
C LEU A 45 1.10 -5.30 -1.69
N LYS A 46 0.61 -6.50 -1.99
CA LYS A 46 0.99 -7.70 -1.24
C LYS A 46 2.46 -8.05 -1.45
N ALA A 47 2.97 -7.78 -2.64
CA ALA A 47 4.36 -8.08 -2.97
C ALA A 47 5.33 -6.99 -2.52
N GLY A 48 4.82 -5.88 -2.02
CA GLY A 48 5.67 -4.76 -1.61
C GLY A 48 6.20 -3.96 -2.79
N GLU A 49 5.56 -4.08 -3.95
CA GLU A 49 5.98 -3.35 -5.15
C GLU A 49 5.39 -1.95 -5.16
N SER A 50 5.99 -1.08 -5.95
CA SER A 50 5.54 0.30 -6.01
C SER A 50 4.16 0.43 -6.65
N VAL A 51 3.41 1.39 -6.15
CA VAL A 51 2.12 1.76 -6.73
C VAL A 51 2.12 3.27 -6.92
N SER A 52 1.18 3.77 -7.71
CA SER A 52 1.10 5.20 -7.95
C SER A 52 0.55 5.93 -6.73
N THR A 53 0.85 7.23 -6.66
CA THR A 53 0.26 8.06 -5.61
C THR A 53 -1.24 8.14 -5.74
N ASN A 54 -1.78 7.95 -6.97
CA ASN A 54 -3.23 7.86 -7.14
C ASN A 54 -3.80 6.69 -6.39
N THR A 55 -3.09 5.57 -6.36
CA THR A 55 -3.50 4.40 -5.60
C THR A 55 -3.50 4.71 -4.11
N ILE A 56 -2.45 5.37 -3.63
CA ILE A 56 -2.35 5.76 -2.21
C ILE A 56 -3.52 6.68 -1.85
N ASP A 57 -3.80 7.65 -2.72
CA ASP A 57 -4.92 8.57 -2.52
C ASP A 57 -6.24 7.81 -2.41
N ALA A 58 -6.47 6.87 -3.32
CA ALA A 58 -7.68 6.05 -3.31
C ALA A 58 -7.80 5.24 -2.01
N LEU A 59 -6.70 4.63 -1.57
CA LEU A 59 -6.70 3.86 -0.33
C LEU A 59 -7.07 4.72 0.88
N CYS A 60 -6.51 5.93 0.94
CA CYS A 60 -6.85 6.86 2.01
C CYS A 60 -8.33 7.20 2.00
N GLN A 61 -8.90 7.41 0.82
CA GLN A 61 -10.32 7.73 0.70
C GLN A 61 -11.20 6.54 1.07
N ILE A 62 -10.85 5.35 0.62
CA ILE A 62 -11.64 4.15 0.91
C ILE A 62 -11.64 3.86 2.41
N LEU A 63 -10.47 3.96 3.04
CA LEU A 63 -10.31 3.60 4.45
C LEU A 63 -10.45 4.77 5.41
N HIS A 64 -10.66 5.98 4.87
CA HIS A 64 -10.79 7.21 5.67
C HIS A 64 -9.62 7.39 6.62
N CYS A 65 -8.42 7.33 6.06
CA CYS A 65 -7.20 7.41 6.87
C CYS A 65 -6.17 8.30 6.17
N SER A 66 -5.02 8.49 6.81
CA SER A 66 -3.95 9.32 6.30
C SER A 66 -2.90 8.47 5.59
N VAL A 67 -1.98 9.12 4.87
CA VAL A 67 -0.92 8.44 4.14
C VAL A 67 -0.07 7.58 5.09
N GLN A 68 0.21 8.07 6.29
CA GLN A 68 1.01 7.32 7.26
C GLN A 68 0.32 6.06 7.75
N ASP A 69 -0.98 5.94 7.52
CA ASP A 69 -1.72 4.73 7.84
C ASP A 69 -1.67 3.71 6.71
N ILE A 70 -1.04 4.07 5.59
CA ILE A 70 -0.94 3.22 4.41
C ILE A 70 0.50 2.77 4.20
N ILE A 71 1.45 3.72 4.25
CA ILE A 71 2.85 3.43 3.96
C ILE A 71 3.74 4.02 5.03
N GLU A 72 4.95 3.48 5.11
CA GLU A 72 5.98 4.05 5.96
C GLU A 72 7.33 3.84 5.30
N PHE A 73 8.27 4.68 5.65
CA PHE A 73 9.65 4.57 5.19
C PHE A 73 10.45 3.89 6.28
N LEU A 74 11.17 2.83 5.91
CA LEU A 74 11.98 2.05 6.86
C LEU A 74 13.45 2.29 6.56
N PRO A 75 14.06 3.35 7.09
CA PRO A 75 15.47 3.60 6.85
C PRO A 75 16.32 2.53 7.52
N LYS A 76 17.44 2.20 6.88
CA LYS A 76 18.37 1.24 7.44
C LYS A 76 19.50 1.93 8.16
#